data_e796ef2b16a2a98fd9b4e4f0df06a992
#
_entry.id   e796ef2b16a2a98fd9b4e4f0df06a992
#
_cell.length_a   1.000
_cell.length_b   1.000
_cell.length_c   1.000
_cell.angle_alpha   90.00
_cell.angle_beta   90.00
_cell.angle_gamma   90.00
#
_symmetry.space_group_name_H-M   'P 1'
#
loop_
_entity.id
_entity.type
_entity.pdbx_description
1 polymer ?
#
loop_
_entity_poly.entity_id
_entity_poly.type
_entity_poly.pdbx_seq_one_letter_code
_entity_poly.pdbx_strand_id
1 'polypeptide(L)'
;MSKFQFKQFSLEQDNCAMKIGTDGVLLGAWAPILHNPYSVLDIGTGTGIIALMLAQRSNAAQIDALEIEENAYEQATDNFENSLWNERLFCFHAGLDEFMEEPEDEYDLIVSNPPFYAEDYKTNDDQRDLARFQDALPFEDLIEAADLLLSENGILAVIIPFKEEERFLAIAHEFELYPTHITRVKGTPTTEIKRSLLALGRNLIDTPLIDELVIEIGRHEYTSEYITLTQEFYLKM
;
A
#
# COMPACT_ATOMS: atom_id res chain seq x y z
N MET A 1 5.09 -19.21 15.57
CA MET A 1 5.23 -18.58 14.26
C MET A 1 3.86 -18.58 13.60
N SER A 2 3.25 -17.39 13.44
CA SER A 2 1.95 -17.28 12.78
C SER A 2 2.17 -17.01 11.29
N LYS A 3 2.23 -18.10 10.51
CA LYS A 3 2.38 -18.03 9.06
C LYS A 3 1.03 -17.79 8.41
N PHE A 4 0.90 -16.73 7.61
CA PHE A 4 -0.28 -16.50 6.78
C PHE A 4 -0.04 -17.07 5.38
N GLN A 5 -0.97 -17.90 4.90
CA GLN A 5 -0.83 -18.61 3.64
C GLN A 5 -1.74 -18.03 2.56
N PHE A 6 -1.16 -17.58 1.47
CA PHE A 6 -1.81 -17.27 0.20
C PHE A 6 -1.67 -18.43 -0.80
N LYS A 7 -2.28 -18.32 -1.97
CA LYS A 7 -2.22 -19.38 -2.99
C LYS A 7 -0.81 -19.64 -3.52
N GLN A 8 -0.02 -18.60 -3.74
CA GLN A 8 1.31 -18.70 -4.36
C GLN A 8 2.47 -18.39 -3.41
N PHE A 9 2.21 -17.78 -2.26
CA PHE A 9 3.22 -17.45 -1.28
C PHE A 9 2.70 -17.54 0.15
N SER A 10 3.58 -17.42 1.09
CA SER A 10 3.23 -17.35 2.51
C SER A 10 4.11 -16.33 3.20
N LEU A 11 3.57 -15.67 4.21
CA LEU A 11 4.20 -14.62 4.97
C LEU A 11 4.31 -15.01 6.44
N GLU A 12 5.45 -14.77 7.03
CA GLU A 12 5.63 -14.69 8.47
C GLU A 12 5.38 -13.24 8.93
N GLN A 13 4.80 -13.07 10.13
CA GLN A 13 4.40 -11.76 10.62
C GLN A 13 4.58 -11.59 12.13
N ASP A 14 5.43 -12.43 12.73
CA ASP A 14 5.58 -12.45 14.19
C ASP A 14 6.38 -11.25 14.69
N ASN A 15 7.30 -10.73 13.87
CA ASN A 15 8.20 -9.63 14.20
C ASN A 15 7.64 -8.25 13.81
N CYS A 16 6.56 -8.18 13.06
CA CYS A 16 5.95 -6.90 12.66
C CYS A 16 4.93 -6.42 13.68
N ALA A 17 4.98 -5.14 14.01
CA ALA A 17 4.01 -4.48 14.91
C ALA A 17 2.59 -4.52 14.33
N MET A 18 2.45 -4.35 13.02
CA MET A 18 1.19 -4.50 12.29
C MET A 18 1.15 -5.82 11.54
N LYS A 19 0.13 -6.62 11.83
CA LYS A 19 -0.12 -7.86 11.11
C LYS A 19 -0.82 -7.59 9.79
N ILE A 20 -0.81 -8.61 8.91
CA ILE A 20 -1.54 -8.57 7.64
C ILE A 20 -3.00 -8.15 7.90
N GLY A 21 -3.37 -7.03 7.32
CA GLY A 21 -4.71 -6.47 7.38
C GLY A 21 -5.40 -6.47 6.02
N THR A 22 -6.69 -6.20 6.02
CA THR A 22 -7.50 -6.08 4.81
C THR A 22 -6.97 -4.96 3.90
N ASP A 23 -6.45 -3.87 4.47
CA ASP A 23 -5.98 -2.70 3.73
C ASP A 23 -4.79 -3.06 2.81
N GLY A 24 -3.77 -3.78 3.32
CA GLY A 24 -2.63 -4.22 2.50
C GLY A 24 -3.05 -5.17 1.37
N VAL A 25 -3.99 -6.11 1.65
CA VAL A 25 -4.53 -7.01 0.62
C VAL A 25 -5.33 -6.25 -0.43
N LEU A 26 -6.15 -5.28 -0.01
CA LEU A 26 -6.91 -4.44 -0.93
C LEU A 26 -5.98 -3.66 -1.86
N LEU A 27 -4.99 -2.96 -1.32
CA LEU A 27 -4.05 -2.18 -2.13
C LEU A 27 -3.23 -3.09 -3.06
N GLY A 28 -2.65 -4.17 -2.54
CA GLY A 28 -1.87 -5.11 -3.34
C GLY A 28 -2.67 -5.78 -4.46
N ALA A 29 -3.99 -6.00 -4.27
CA ALA A 29 -4.88 -6.54 -5.29
C ALA A 29 -5.36 -5.47 -6.29
N TRP A 30 -5.57 -4.22 -5.83
CA TRP A 30 -6.19 -3.14 -6.60
C TRP A 30 -5.20 -2.29 -7.39
N ALA A 31 -3.98 -2.05 -6.86
CA ALA A 31 -3.00 -1.16 -7.47
C ALA A 31 -2.90 -1.38 -8.98
N PRO A 32 -2.91 -0.30 -9.80
CA PRO A 32 -2.94 -0.42 -11.26
C PRO A 32 -1.61 -0.96 -11.81
N ILE A 33 -1.68 -2.03 -12.61
CA ILE A 33 -0.51 -2.65 -13.26
C ILE A 33 -0.67 -2.75 -14.79
N LEU A 34 -1.77 -2.24 -15.35
CA LEU A 34 -2.06 -2.36 -16.79
C LEU A 34 -1.07 -1.58 -17.68
N HIS A 35 -0.38 -0.61 -17.11
CA HIS A 35 0.69 0.13 -17.80
C HIS A 35 2.02 -0.64 -17.84
N ASN A 36 2.06 -1.90 -17.32
CA ASN A 36 3.24 -2.77 -17.24
C ASN A 36 4.44 -2.11 -16.57
N PRO A 37 4.35 -1.77 -15.27
CA PRO A 37 5.45 -1.13 -14.55
C PRO A 37 6.70 -2.00 -14.63
N TYR A 38 7.83 -1.40 -14.98
CA TYR A 38 9.14 -2.03 -14.94
C TYR A 38 9.72 -2.02 -13.53
N SER A 39 9.53 -0.90 -12.82
CA SER A 39 10.01 -0.66 -11.47
C SER A 39 8.85 -0.30 -10.52
N VAL A 40 8.88 -0.86 -9.32
CA VAL A 40 7.87 -0.65 -8.28
C VAL A 40 8.55 -0.30 -6.96
N LEU A 41 8.00 0.64 -6.19
CA LEU A 41 8.44 0.98 -4.84
C LEU A 41 7.28 0.80 -3.85
N ASP A 42 7.48 0.01 -2.80
CA ASP A 42 6.54 -0.17 -1.68
C ASP A 42 7.05 0.58 -0.45
N ILE A 43 6.46 1.74 -0.14
CA ILE A 43 6.90 2.62 0.95
C ILE A 43 6.19 2.22 2.25
N GLY A 44 6.99 1.85 3.27
CA GLY A 44 6.48 1.34 4.55
C GLY A 44 5.91 -0.07 4.39
N THR A 45 6.72 -0.98 3.87
CA THR A 45 6.28 -2.31 3.40
C THR A 45 5.79 -3.24 4.52
N GLY A 46 6.23 -3.02 5.77
CA GLY A 46 5.86 -3.85 6.91
C GLY A 46 6.23 -5.32 6.72
N THR A 47 5.25 -6.18 6.52
CA THR A 47 5.48 -7.62 6.26
C THR A 47 5.91 -7.94 4.84
N GLY A 48 5.95 -6.98 3.93
CA GLY A 48 6.20 -7.19 2.51
C GLY A 48 4.99 -7.66 1.70
N ILE A 49 3.78 -7.60 2.27
CA ILE A 49 2.60 -8.18 1.61
C ILE A 49 2.26 -7.51 0.29
N ILE A 50 2.32 -6.18 0.21
CA ILE A 50 1.95 -5.44 -1.01
C ILE A 50 2.96 -5.74 -2.11
N ALA A 51 4.26 -5.65 -1.81
CA ALA A 51 5.34 -5.98 -2.73
C ALA A 51 5.21 -7.42 -3.28
N LEU A 52 4.93 -8.42 -2.43
CA LEU A 52 4.73 -9.81 -2.85
C LEU A 52 3.48 -10.01 -3.71
N MET A 53 2.38 -9.31 -3.41
CA MET A 53 1.18 -9.34 -4.24
C MET A 53 1.42 -8.71 -5.61
N LEU A 54 2.17 -7.62 -5.68
CA LEU A 54 2.58 -6.99 -6.94
C LEU A 54 3.56 -7.87 -7.71
N ALA A 55 4.48 -8.55 -7.04
CA ALA A 55 5.34 -9.53 -7.66
C ALA A 55 4.56 -10.68 -8.31
N GLN A 56 3.47 -11.16 -7.68
CA GLN A 56 2.58 -12.17 -8.27
C GLN A 56 1.83 -11.65 -9.50
N ARG A 57 1.40 -10.38 -9.50
CA ARG A 57 0.49 -9.81 -10.53
C ARG A 57 1.20 -9.17 -11.71
N SER A 58 2.45 -8.75 -11.55
CA SER A 58 3.18 -7.97 -12.55
C SER A 58 4.42 -8.71 -13.06
N ASN A 59 4.95 -8.24 -14.17
CA ASN A 59 6.24 -8.62 -14.69
C ASN A 59 7.32 -7.55 -14.38
N ALA A 60 7.11 -6.74 -13.35
CA ALA A 60 8.10 -5.74 -12.94
C ALA A 60 9.46 -6.41 -12.74
N ALA A 61 10.50 -5.83 -13.33
CA ALA A 61 11.85 -6.37 -13.23
C ALA A 61 12.49 -6.07 -11.87
N GLN A 62 12.02 -5.01 -11.21
CA GLN A 62 12.50 -4.55 -9.92
C GLN A 62 11.31 -4.14 -9.04
N ILE A 63 11.29 -4.64 -7.82
CA ILE A 63 10.32 -4.28 -6.79
C ILE A 63 11.11 -3.99 -5.52
N ASP A 64 11.24 -2.73 -5.21
CA ASP A 64 11.90 -2.22 -4.04
C ASP A 64 10.90 -1.95 -2.93
N ALA A 65 11.32 -2.13 -1.70
CA ALA A 65 10.52 -1.91 -0.52
C ALA A 65 11.32 -1.16 0.53
N LEU A 66 10.72 -0.16 1.16
CA LEU A 66 11.32 0.59 2.26
C LEU A 66 10.65 0.23 3.56
N GLU A 67 11.46 0.02 4.59
CA GLU A 67 10.98 -0.18 5.96
C GLU A 67 11.98 0.44 6.94
N ILE A 68 11.46 1.26 7.85
CA ILE A 68 12.28 1.97 8.83
C ILE A 68 12.45 1.18 10.13
N GLU A 69 11.52 0.28 10.46
CA GLU A 69 11.57 -0.53 11.69
C GLU A 69 12.38 -1.80 11.43
N GLU A 70 13.46 -1.99 12.20
CA GLU A 70 14.47 -3.04 12.00
C GLU A 70 13.86 -4.45 11.94
N ASN A 71 12.95 -4.79 12.87
CA ASN A 71 12.37 -6.14 12.90
C ASN A 71 11.39 -6.38 11.75
N ALA A 72 10.67 -5.34 11.30
CA ALA A 72 9.78 -5.42 10.14
C ALA A 72 10.60 -5.54 8.85
N TYR A 73 11.70 -4.79 8.73
CA TYR A 73 12.66 -4.93 7.63
C TYR A 73 13.23 -6.35 7.54
N GLU A 74 13.73 -6.91 8.64
CA GLU A 74 14.23 -8.29 8.67
C GLU A 74 13.13 -9.28 8.26
N GLN A 75 11.90 -9.09 8.77
CA GLN A 75 10.77 -9.94 8.43
C GLN A 75 10.35 -9.85 6.95
N ALA A 76 10.34 -8.64 6.36
CA ALA A 76 10.06 -8.44 4.94
C ALA A 76 11.14 -9.10 4.08
N THR A 77 12.40 -8.91 4.44
CA THR A 77 13.55 -9.52 3.75
C THR A 77 13.44 -11.04 3.76
N ASP A 78 13.19 -11.67 4.92
CA ASP A 78 12.96 -13.11 5.04
C ASP A 78 11.78 -13.59 4.17
N ASN A 79 10.69 -12.84 4.14
CA ASN A 79 9.52 -13.15 3.33
C ASN A 79 9.83 -13.08 1.82
N PHE A 80 10.62 -12.09 1.39
CA PHE A 80 11.06 -11.94 0.01
C PHE A 80 12.00 -13.06 -0.43
N GLU A 81 13.01 -13.37 0.37
CA GLU A 81 13.98 -14.45 0.10
C GLU A 81 13.31 -15.81 -0.01
N ASN A 82 12.27 -16.07 0.76
CA ASN A 82 11.49 -17.31 0.74
C ASN A 82 10.39 -17.34 -0.31
N SER A 83 10.25 -16.29 -1.14
CA SER A 83 9.24 -16.20 -2.19
C SER A 83 9.72 -16.78 -3.52
N LEU A 84 8.76 -16.94 -4.45
CA LEU A 84 9.07 -17.36 -5.84
C LEU A 84 9.71 -16.22 -6.67
N TRP A 85 9.75 -15.00 -6.12
CA TRP A 85 10.16 -13.77 -6.83
C TRP A 85 11.38 -13.10 -6.18
N ASN A 86 12.14 -13.85 -5.38
CA ASN A 86 13.29 -13.35 -4.62
C ASN A 86 14.37 -12.67 -5.48
N GLU A 87 14.46 -12.98 -6.78
CA GLU A 87 15.45 -12.39 -7.69
C GLU A 87 15.14 -10.93 -8.06
N ARG A 88 13.93 -10.42 -7.75
CA ARG A 88 13.47 -9.09 -8.13
C ARG A 88 12.78 -8.30 -7.01
N LEU A 89 12.84 -8.81 -5.80
CA LEU A 89 12.32 -8.17 -4.59
C LEU A 89 13.49 -7.76 -3.70
N PHE A 90 13.58 -6.49 -3.39
CA PHE A 90 14.64 -5.92 -2.56
C PHE A 90 14.03 -5.12 -1.43
N CYS A 91 14.51 -5.31 -0.21
CA CYS A 91 14.08 -4.54 0.95
C CYS A 91 15.24 -3.68 1.44
N PHE A 92 14.98 -2.40 1.69
CA PHE A 92 15.95 -1.43 2.19
C PHE A 92 15.54 -1.00 3.59
N HIS A 93 16.48 -1.10 4.54
CA HIS A 93 16.31 -0.56 5.89
C HIS A 93 16.66 0.92 5.87
N ALA A 94 15.71 1.76 5.53
CA ALA A 94 15.89 3.20 5.40
C ALA A 94 14.61 3.97 5.70
N GLY A 95 14.75 5.18 6.20
CA GLY A 95 13.69 6.18 6.20
C GLY A 95 13.47 6.73 4.79
N LEU A 96 12.27 7.27 4.54
CA LEU A 96 11.94 7.84 3.23
C LEU A 96 12.83 9.05 2.90
N ASP A 97 13.13 9.88 3.89
CA ASP A 97 14.02 11.03 3.80
C ASP A 97 15.45 10.61 3.38
N GLU A 98 16.01 9.58 4.02
CA GLU A 98 17.32 9.02 3.68
C GLU A 98 17.34 8.47 2.26
N PHE A 99 16.28 7.76 1.86
CA PHE A 99 16.18 7.19 0.52
C PHE A 99 16.09 8.25 -0.58
N MET A 100 15.51 9.41 -0.27
CA MET A 100 15.41 10.54 -1.21
C MET A 100 16.69 11.37 -1.36
N GLU A 101 17.69 11.23 -0.49
CA GLU A 101 18.93 12.04 -0.56
C GLU A 101 19.72 11.79 -1.86
N GLU A 102 19.76 10.55 -2.33
CA GLU A 102 20.46 10.16 -3.57
C GLU A 102 19.58 9.19 -4.40
N PRO A 103 18.50 9.69 -5.03
CA PRO A 103 17.62 8.81 -5.80
C PRO A 103 18.37 8.29 -7.04
N GLU A 104 18.56 6.98 -7.10
CA GLU A 104 19.25 6.32 -8.22
C GLU A 104 18.27 5.98 -9.36
N ASP A 105 16.99 5.72 -9.04
CA ASP A 105 16.00 5.22 -9.98
C ASP A 105 14.67 6.00 -9.89
N GLU A 106 13.95 6.05 -11.02
CA GLU A 106 12.54 6.44 -11.08
C GLU A 106 11.66 5.20 -11.08
N TYR A 107 10.45 5.30 -10.49
CA TYR A 107 9.52 4.19 -10.38
C TYR A 107 8.26 4.39 -11.21
N ASP A 108 7.84 3.33 -11.91
CA ASP A 108 6.60 3.35 -12.69
C ASP A 108 5.37 3.16 -11.80
N LEU A 109 5.55 2.57 -10.62
CA LEU A 109 4.48 2.42 -9.63
C LEU A 109 5.07 2.60 -8.23
N ILE A 110 4.54 3.56 -7.49
CA ILE A 110 4.80 3.71 -6.06
C ILE A 110 3.54 3.31 -5.32
N VAL A 111 3.67 2.45 -4.30
CA VAL A 111 2.55 2.04 -3.44
C VAL A 111 2.85 2.36 -1.99
N SER A 112 1.82 2.71 -1.22
CA SER A 112 1.94 2.84 0.23
C SER A 112 0.60 2.60 0.93
N ASN A 113 0.68 1.89 2.05
CA ASN A 113 -0.38 1.83 3.05
C ASN A 113 0.16 2.53 4.32
N PRO A 114 0.24 3.86 4.30
CA PRO A 114 0.91 4.60 5.35
C PRO A 114 0.23 4.39 6.70
N PRO A 115 0.97 4.40 7.81
CA PRO A 115 0.37 4.32 9.14
C PRO A 115 -0.50 5.56 9.39
N PHE A 116 -1.79 5.33 9.72
CA PHE A 116 -2.75 6.41 9.96
C PHE A 116 -2.81 6.77 11.43
N TYR A 117 -2.61 8.02 11.74
CA TYR A 117 -3.00 8.59 13.03
C TYR A 117 -4.42 9.12 12.94
N ALA A 118 -5.39 8.34 13.38
CA ALA A 118 -6.63 8.93 13.80
C ALA A 118 -6.41 9.52 15.20
N GLU A 119 -6.58 10.82 15.36
CA GLU A 119 -6.61 11.48 16.67
C GLU A 119 -7.59 10.81 17.66
N ASP A 120 -8.56 10.05 17.14
CA ASP A 120 -9.56 9.29 17.88
C ASP A 120 -9.07 7.97 18.49
N TYR A 121 -7.85 7.50 18.14
CA TYR A 121 -7.26 6.27 18.69
C TYR A 121 -6.14 6.58 19.69
N LYS A 122 -6.39 7.48 20.66
CA LYS A 122 -5.54 7.58 21.83
C LYS A 122 -5.75 6.30 22.64
N THR A 123 -4.71 5.49 22.71
CA THR A 123 -4.67 4.39 23.66
C THR A 123 -4.41 4.99 25.05
N ASN A 124 -4.76 4.31 26.13
CA ASN A 124 -4.41 4.75 27.48
C ASN A 124 -2.90 4.54 27.81
N ASP A 125 -2.06 4.45 26.79
CA ASP A 125 -0.63 4.18 26.88
C ASP A 125 0.13 5.26 26.11
N ASP A 126 0.51 6.32 26.83
CA ASP A 126 1.21 7.49 26.27
C ASP A 126 2.53 7.11 25.56
N GLN A 127 3.20 6.02 25.95
CA GLN A 127 4.44 5.57 25.32
C GLN A 127 4.18 4.89 23.96
N ARG A 128 3.08 4.14 23.85
CA ARG A 128 2.66 3.55 22.58
C ARG A 128 2.17 4.61 21.59
N ASP A 129 1.47 5.63 22.10
CA ASP A 129 0.98 6.72 21.27
C ASP A 129 2.15 7.59 20.79
N LEU A 130 3.16 7.81 21.63
CA LEU A 130 4.37 8.55 21.26
C LEU A 130 5.24 7.80 20.23
N ALA A 131 5.41 6.48 20.41
CA ALA A 131 6.15 5.66 19.45
C ALA A 131 5.44 5.66 18.07
N ARG A 132 4.12 5.48 18.05
CA ARG A 132 3.32 5.59 16.81
C ARG A 132 3.41 6.96 16.17
N PHE A 133 3.53 8.03 16.95
CA PHE A 133 3.67 9.39 16.44
C PHE A 133 5.04 9.64 15.78
N GLN A 134 6.06 8.90 16.19
CA GLN A 134 7.39 8.95 15.59
C GLN A 134 7.52 8.11 14.32
N ASP A 135 6.64 7.10 14.18
CA ASP A 135 6.60 6.20 13.01
C ASP A 135 5.59 6.67 11.95
N ALA A 136 4.95 7.86 12.13
CA ALA A 136 4.01 8.38 11.15
C ALA A 136 4.75 8.83 9.89
N LEU A 137 4.28 8.38 8.75
CA LEU A 137 4.65 8.94 7.46
C LEU A 137 3.64 10.05 7.12
N PRO A 138 4.03 11.35 7.22
CA PRO A 138 3.16 12.43 6.80
C PRO A 138 2.76 12.31 5.34
N PHE A 139 1.55 12.73 4.98
CA PHE A 139 1.12 12.71 3.59
C PHE A 139 1.96 13.64 2.72
N GLU A 140 2.38 14.73 3.28
CA GLU A 140 3.26 15.70 2.65
C GLU A 140 4.56 15.04 2.21
N ASP A 141 5.23 14.29 3.09
CA ASP A 141 6.49 13.61 2.80
C ASP A 141 6.31 12.47 1.79
N LEU A 142 5.20 11.70 1.90
CA LEU A 142 4.88 10.64 0.94
C LEU A 142 4.62 11.20 -0.47
N ILE A 143 3.91 12.32 -0.56
CA ILE A 143 3.59 12.95 -1.85
C ILE A 143 4.81 13.62 -2.46
N GLU A 144 5.65 14.29 -1.64
CA GLU A 144 6.94 14.84 -2.08
C GLU A 144 7.86 13.75 -2.61
N ALA A 145 7.96 12.61 -1.92
CA ALA A 145 8.70 11.46 -2.41
C ALA A 145 8.14 10.90 -3.72
N ALA A 146 6.82 10.82 -3.84
CA ALA A 146 6.19 10.40 -5.08
C ALA A 146 6.47 11.38 -6.23
N ASP A 147 6.46 12.68 -5.96
CA ASP A 147 6.83 13.69 -6.98
C ASP A 147 8.29 13.54 -7.42
N LEU A 148 9.19 13.26 -6.50
CA LEU A 148 10.62 13.09 -6.82
C LEU A 148 10.92 11.78 -7.55
N LEU A 149 10.27 10.68 -7.14
CA LEU A 149 10.65 9.32 -7.53
C LEU A 149 9.78 8.71 -8.64
N LEU A 150 8.62 9.30 -8.99
CA LEU A 150 7.79 8.78 -10.07
C LEU A 150 8.37 9.11 -11.45
N SER A 151 8.43 8.11 -12.32
CA SER A 151 8.66 8.30 -13.74
C SER A 151 7.56 9.17 -14.39
N GLU A 152 7.80 9.67 -15.60
CA GLU A 152 6.88 10.57 -16.30
C GLU A 152 5.43 10.03 -16.38
N ASN A 153 5.27 8.73 -16.57
CA ASN A 153 3.97 8.06 -16.62
C ASN A 153 3.69 7.18 -15.39
N GLY A 154 4.47 7.38 -14.33
CA GLY A 154 4.36 6.64 -13.09
C GLY A 154 3.06 6.93 -12.34
N ILE A 155 2.66 6.00 -11.49
CA ILE A 155 1.44 6.07 -10.71
C ILE A 155 1.76 5.92 -9.23
N LEU A 156 1.26 6.84 -8.40
CA LEU A 156 1.18 6.67 -6.95
C LEU A 156 -0.14 5.98 -6.61
N ALA A 157 -0.10 4.83 -5.93
CA ALA A 157 -1.29 4.13 -5.46
C ALA A 157 -1.25 3.95 -3.94
N VAL A 158 -2.27 4.46 -3.25
CA VAL A 158 -2.33 4.42 -1.78
C VAL A 158 -3.69 3.92 -1.29
N ILE A 159 -3.71 3.39 -0.06
CA ILE A 159 -4.94 3.18 0.69
C ILE A 159 -4.92 4.03 1.94
N ILE A 160 -5.95 4.85 2.13
CA ILE A 160 -6.05 5.79 3.25
C ILE A 160 -7.46 5.75 3.88
N PRO A 161 -7.66 6.24 5.12
CA PRO A 161 -8.99 6.46 5.66
C PRO A 161 -9.79 7.43 4.77
N PHE A 162 -11.06 7.12 4.52
CA PHE A 162 -11.93 7.96 3.69
C PHE A 162 -12.01 9.41 4.18
N LYS A 163 -11.98 9.62 5.49
CA LYS A 163 -12.00 10.97 6.10
C LYS A 163 -10.80 11.85 5.71
N GLU A 164 -9.70 11.22 5.28
CA GLU A 164 -8.48 11.90 4.85
C GLU A 164 -8.39 12.09 3.32
N GLU A 165 -9.35 11.55 2.55
CA GLU A 165 -9.34 11.59 1.07
C GLU A 165 -9.19 13.01 0.54
N GLU A 166 -10.02 13.94 1.03
CA GLU A 166 -10.02 15.33 0.57
C GLU A 166 -8.69 16.05 0.87
N ARG A 167 -8.15 15.84 2.09
CA ARG A 167 -6.87 16.41 2.49
C ARG A 167 -5.73 15.87 1.64
N PHE A 168 -5.69 14.53 1.45
CA PHE A 168 -4.64 13.89 0.64
C PHE A 168 -4.64 14.40 -0.79
N LEU A 169 -5.82 14.49 -1.42
CA LEU A 169 -5.96 14.99 -2.78
C LEU A 169 -5.60 16.49 -2.91
N ALA A 170 -5.89 17.29 -1.87
CA ALA A 170 -5.50 18.70 -1.87
C ALA A 170 -3.98 18.87 -1.83
N ILE A 171 -3.25 18.08 -1.00
CA ILE A 171 -1.79 18.09 -0.95
C ILE A 171 -1.23 17.60 -2.28
N ALA A 172 -1.73 16.48 -2.81
CA ALA A 172 -1.27 15.91 -4.07
C ALA A 172 -1.39 16.89 -5.25
N HIS A 173 -2.45 17.71 -5.25
CA HIS A 173 -2.65 18.74 -6.27
C HIS A 173 -1.55 19.83 -6.23
N GLU A 174 -1.00 20.15 -5.07
CA GLU A 174 0.12 21.12 -4.94
C GLU A 174 1.42 20.61 -5.60
N PHE A 175 1.56 19.28 -5.71
CA PHE A 175 2.66 18.59 -6.38
C PHE A 175 2.32 18.13 -7.81
N GLU A 176 1.25 18.66 -8.41
CA GLU A 176 0.79 18.30 -9.76
C GLU A 176 0.52 16.78 -9.94
N LEU A 177 0.11 16.10 -8.86
CA LEU A 177 -0.37 14.72 -8.88
C LEU A 177 -1.89 14.71 -8.83
N TYR A 178 -2.51 14.14 -9.87
CA TYR A 178 -3.96 14.18 -10.09
C TYR A 178 -4.57 12.79 -10.00
N PRO A 179 -5.76 12.64 -9.39
CA PRO A 179 -6.41 11.34 -9.30
C PRO A 179 -6.82 10.84 -10.69
N THR A 180 -6.47 9.60 -10.97
CA THR A 180 -6.89 8.87 -12.18
C THR A 180 -7.99 7.86 -11.86
N HIS A 181 -7.92 7.24 -10.67
CA HIS A 181 -8.89 6.28 -10.18
C HIS A 181 -9.04 6.38 -8.66
N ILE A 182 -10.28 6.40 -8.19
CA ILE A 182 -10.65 6.41 -6.76
C ILE A 182 -11.65 5.28 -6.52
N THR A 183 -11.32 4.32 -5.65
CA THR A 183 -12.27 3.30 -5.19
C THR A 183 -12.55 3.47 -3.70
N ARG A 184 -13.80 3.78 -3.37
CA ARG A 184 -14.24 3.95 -1.98
C ARG A 184 -14.73 2.64 -1.40
N VAL A 185 -14.19 2.24 -0.24
CA VAL A 185 -14.40 0.90 0.31
C VAL A 185 -15.34 0.93 1.51
N LYS A 186 -16.35 0.05 1.48
CA LYS A 186 -17.27 -0.24 2.57
C LYS A 186 -17.11 -1.67 3.08
N GLY A 187 -17.31 -1.87 4.37
CA GLY A 187 -17.34 -3.22 4.94
C GLY A 187 -18.57 -4.00 4.47
N THR A 188 -19.76 -3.38 4.55
CA THR A 188 -21.04 -3.94 4.09
C THR A 188 -21.87 -2.85 3.37
N PRO A 189 -22.93 -3.21 2.62
CA PRO A 189 -23.74 -2.22 1.89
C PRO A 189 -24.34 -1.11 2.75
N THR A 190 -24.56 -1.38 4.04
CA THR A 190 -25.19 -0.44 4.98
C THR A 190 -24.21 0.34 5.84
N THR A 191 -22.92 0.03 5.78
CA THR A 191 -21.88 0.76 6.52
C THR A 191 -21.41 1.99 5.76
N GLU A 192 -20.87 2.94 6.50
CA GLU A 192 -20.19 4.10 5.91
C GLU A 192 -18.92 3.66 5.18
N ILE A 193 -18.48 4.51 4.23
CA ILE A 193 -17.18 4.35 3.58
C ILE A 193 -16.09 4.48 4.65
N LYS A 194 -15.13 3.56 4.63
CA LYS A 194 -14.06 3.52 5.64
C LYS A 194 -12.68 3.83 5.05
N ARG A 195 -12.46 3.46 3.78
CA ARG A 195 -11.17 3.61 3.10
C ARG A 195 -11.37 4.18 1.72
N SER A 196 -10.33 4.83 1.22
CA SER A 196 -10.17 5.22 -0.17
C SER A 196 -8.89 4.59 -0.72
N LEU A 197 -9.03 3.90 -1.83
CA LEU A 197 -7.93 3.50 -2.68
C LEU A 197 -7.79 4.59 -3.73
N LEU A 198 -6.62 5.19 -3.83
CA LEU A 198 -6.34 6.32 -4.73
C LEU A 198 -5.21 5.95 -5.67
N ALA A 199 -5.39 6.15 -6.96
CA ALA A 199 -4.33 6.14 -7.95
C ALA A 199 -4.17 7.53 -8.55
N LEU A 200 -2.97 8.08 -8.46
CA LEU A 200 -2.64 9.42 -8.93
C LEU A 200 -1.50 9.35 -9.93
N GLY A 201 -1.50 10.28 -10.88
CA GLY A 201 -0.43 10.45 -11.86
C GLY A 201 -0.28 11.91 -12.24
N ARG A 202 0.76 12.23 -13.06
CA ARG A 202 1.08 13.61 -13.45
C ARG A 202 0.11 14.21 -14.46
N ASN A 203 -0.67 13.37 -15.14
CA ASN A 203 -1.58 13.84 -16.17
C ASN A 203 -2.93 14.22 -15.56
N LEU A 204 -3.31 15.50 -15.72
CA LEU A 204 -4.64 15.96 -15.34
C LEU A 204 -5.70 15.28 -16.20
N ILE A 205 -6.63 14.60 -15.57
CA ILE A 205 -7.78 13.94 -16.22
C ILE A 205 -9.04 14.71 -15.85
N ASP A 206 -9.82 15.15 -16.84
CA ASP A 206 -11.05 15.91 -16.62
C ASP A 206 -12.06 15.16 -15.72
N THR A 207 -12.10 13.85 -15.81
CA THR A 207 -13.03 13.02 -15.03
C THR A 207 -12.32 11.73 -14.60
N PRO A 208 -11.77 11.66 -13.37
CA PRO A 208 -11.22 10.42 -12.84
C PRO A 208 -12.30 9.35 -12.70
N LEU A 209 -11.92 8.09 -12.82
CA LEU A 209 -12.81 6.98 -12.51
C LEU A 209 -13.08 6.97 -11.00
N ILE A 210 -14.35 7.01 -10.60
CA ILE A 210 -14.75 6.91 -9.19
C ILE A 210 -15.75 5.78 -9.06
N ASP A 211 -15.43 4.79 -8.24
CA ASP A 211 -16.29 3.65 -7.96
C ASP A 211 -16.32 3.29 -6.46
N GLU A 212 -17.07 2.26 -6.12
CA GLU A 212 -17.25 1.79 -4.76
C GLU A 212 -17.05 0.27 -4.71
N LEU A 213 -16.30 -0.19 -3.70
CA LEU A 213 -16.13 -1.60 -3.39
C LEU A 213 -16.79 -1.92 -2.04
N VAL A 214 -17.72 -2.86 -2.03
CA VAL A 214 -18.29 -3.44 -0.82
C VAL A 214 -17.65 -4.80 -0.58
N ILE A 215 -17.12 -5.03 0.62
CA ILE A 215 -16.39 -6.27 0.94
C ILE A 215 -17.35 -7.44 1.17
N GLU A 216 -18.33 -7.28 2.06
CA GLU A 216 -19.24 -8.35 2.49
C GLU A 216 -20.70 -7.94 2.29
N ILE A 217 -21.55 -8.87 1.89
CA ILE A 217 -23.02 -8.73 1.92
C ILE A 217 -23.60 -9.23 3.23
N GLY A 218 -22.92 -10.11 3.93
CA GLY A 218 -23.22 -10.68 5.23
C GLY A 218 -21.96 -11.27 5.86
N ARG A 219 -22.04 -11.70 7.11
CA ARG A 219 -20.87 -12.23 7.82
C ARG A 219 -20.26 -13.42 7.07
N HIS A 220 -19.01 -13.25 6.59
CA HIS A 220 -18.27 -14.23 5.77
C HIS A 220 -18.89 -14.54 4.40
N GLU A 221 -19.77 -13.67 3.91
CA GLU A 221 -20.33 -13.72 2.57
C GLU A 221 -19.81 -12.52 1.78
N TYR A 222 -18.82 -12.74 0.93
CA TYR A 222 -18.15 -11.69 0.18
C TYR A 222 -18.91 -11.33 -1.09
N THR A 223 -18.78 -10.08 -1.53
CA THR A 223 -19.33 -9.63 -2.80
C THR A 223 -18.58 -10.25 -3.99
N SER A 224 -19.21 -10.32 -5.13
CA SER A 224 -18.59 -10.78 -6.39
C SER A 224 -17.40 -9.92 -6.79
N GLU A 225 -17.49 -8.62 -6.56
CA GLU A 225 -16.46 -7.63 -6.84
C GLU A 225 -15.22 -7.85 -5.97
N TYR A 226 -15.41 -8.05 -4.66
CA TYR A 226 -14.31 -8.34 -3.75
C TYR A 226 -13.67 -9.71 -4.04
N ILE A 227 -14.48 -10.73 -4.34
CA ILE A 227 -13.98 -12.05 -4.76
C ILE A 227 -13.15 -11.91 -6.04
N THR A 228 -13.67 -11.22 -7.05
CA THR A 228 -12.95 -11.01 -8.32
C THR A 228 -11.61 -10.33 -8.10
N LEU A 229 -11.55 -9.34 -7.21
CA LEU A 229 -10.33 -8.61 -6.87
C LEU A 229 -9.30 -9.50 -6.17
N THR A 230 -9.73 -10.38 -5.25
CA THR A 230 -8.83 -11.04 -4.30
C THR A 230 -8.70 -12.55 -4.49
N GLN A 231 -9.48 -13.17 -5.38
CA GLN A 231 -9.51 -14.62 -5.57
C GLN A 231 -8.16 -15.23 -5.94
N GLU A 232 -7.29 -14.51 -6.66
CA GLU A 232 -5.97 -15.02 -7.03
C GLU A 232 -5.01 -15.16 -5.83
N PHE A 233 -5.38 -14.58 -4.69
CA PHE A 233 -4.55 -14.56 -3.50
C PHE A 233 -5.05 -15.49 -2.41
N TYR A 234 -6.29 -15.37 -1.96
CA TYR A 234 -6.82 -16.13 -0.84
C TYR A 234 -7.09 -17.60 -1.20
N LEU A 235 -6.76 -18.52 -0.27
CA LEU A 235 -6.91 -19.96 -0.46
C LEU A 235 -8.36 -20.42 -0.69
N LYS A 236 -9.35 -19.67 -0.17
CA LYS A 236 -10.75 -20.07 -0.12
C LYS A 236 -11.68 -19.02 -0.72
N MET A 237 -11.24 -18.36 -1.76
CA MET A 237 -12.07 -17.47 -2.58
C MET A 237 -12.14 -17.96 -4.01
#